data_8dad1c81a5f0a18e40e04d4c315e2dd8
#
_entry.id   8dad1c81a5f0a18e40e04d4c315e2dd8
#
_cell.length_a   1.000
_cell.length_b   1.000
_cell.length_c   1.000
_cell.angle_alpha   90.00
_cell.angle_beta   90.00
_cell.angle_gamma   90.00
#
_symmetry.space_group_name_H-M   'P 1'
#
loop_
_entity.id
_entity.type
_entity.pdbx_description
1 polymer ?
#
loop_
_entity_poly.entity_id
_entity_poly.type
_entity_poly.pdbx_seq_one_letter_code
_entity_poly.pdbx_strand_id
1 'polypeptide(L)'
;MEAAESLESKINRSDYKILIVDDVVSNVLLLKILLANQKFQVCTANNGTTCIEMARKEHPDLILLDVMMPDFNGFDTAVVLKKDDSTKEIPIIFLTALNTPQDLVRGFQVGASDFLTKPYNK
;
A
#
# COMPACT_ATOMS: atom_id res chain seq x y z
N MET A 1 9.97 -14.12 -24.27
CA MET A 1 9.58 -15.01 -23.17
C MET A 1 10.75 -15.35 -22.28
N GLU A 2 11.78 -15.87 -22.86
CA GLU A 2 12.93 -16.26 -22.05
C GLU A 2 13.58 -15.10 -21.35
N ALA A 3 13.63 -13.93 -22.00
CA ALA A 3 14.23 -12.75 -21.39
C ALA A 3 13.40 -12.30 -20.17
N ALA A 4 12.07 -12.35 -20.29
CA ALA A 4 11.19 -11.97 -19.18
C ALA A 4 11.32 -12.95 -18.02
N GLU A 5 11.38 -14.24 -18.33
CA GLU A 5 11.53 -15.23 -17.29
C GLU A 5 12.88 -15.10 -16.58
N SER A 6 13.93 -14.83 -17.36
CA SER A 6 15.26 -14.64 -16.79
C SER A 6 15.27 -13.42 -15.87
N LEU A 7 14.60 -12.35 -16.27
CA LEU A 7 14.53 -11.15 -15.45
C LEU A 7 13.76 -11.41 -14.16
N GLU A 8 12.63 -12.11 -14.26
CA GLU A 8 11.84 -12.44 -13.07
C GLU A 8 12.61 -13.32 -12.10
N SER A 9 13.40 -14.25 -12.60
CA SER A 9 14.17 -15.12 -11.71
C SER A 9 15.27 -14.37 -10.98
N LYS A 10 15.71 -13.23 -11.52
CA LYS A 10 16.70 -12.40 -10.86
C LYS A 10 16.08 -11.50 -9.81
N ILE A 11 14.77 -11.26 -9.88
CA ILE A 11 14.04 -10.44 -8.90
C ILE A 11 13.40 -11.41 -7.92
N ASN A 12 13.93 -11.43 -6.71
CA ASN A 12 13.37 -12.30 -5.67
C ASN A 12 12.27 -11.55 -4.95
N ARG A 13 11.03 -11.84 -5.29
CA ARG A 13 9.87 -11.15 -4.71
C ARG A 13 9.75 -11.37 -3.20
N SER A 14 10.30 -12.46 -2.70
CA SER A 14 10.25 -12.71 -1.26
C SER A 14 11.15 -11.77 -0.48
N ASP A 15 12.02 -11.03 -1.15
CA ASP A 15 12.82 -10.00 -0.49
C ASP A 15 12.04 -8.69 -0.32
N TYR A 16 10.85 -8.58 -0.91
CA TYR A 16 10.07 -7.35 -0.86
C TYR A 16 8.85 -7.54 0.03
N LYS A 17 8.59 -6.56 0.86
CA LYS A 17 7.49 -6.59 1.83
C LYS A 17 6.48 -5.51 1.49
N ILE A 18 5.21 -5.88 1.48
CA ILE A 18 4.12 -4.96 1.19
C ILE A 18 3.23 -4.85 2.42
N LEU A 19 2.98 -3.63 2.86
CA LEU A 19 2.05 -3.36 3.97
C LEU A 19 0.69 -3.03 3.37
N ILE A 20 -0.33 -3.79 3.75
CA ILE A 20 -1.71 -3.58 3.31
C ILE A 20 -2.47 -2.93 4.45
N VAL A 21 -3.09 -1.77 4.19
CA VAL A 21 -3.83 -1.02 5.21
C VAL A 21 -5.25 -0.78 4.74
N ASP A 22 -6.20 -1.44 5.39
CA ASP A 22 -7.63 -1.32 5.07
C ASP A 22 -8.39 -1.76 6.32
N ASP A 23 -9.48 -1.06 6.65
CA ASP A 23 -10.29 -1.41 7.81
C ASP A 23 -11.28 -2.53 7.52
N VAL A 24 -11.45 -2.92 6.26
CA VAL A 24 -12.36 -3.99 5.87
C VAL A 24 -11.56 -5.29 5.74
N VAL A 25 -11.82 -6.23 6.64
CA VAL A 25 -11.04 -7.46 6.75
C VAL A 25 -11.02 -8.24 5.44
N SER A 26 -12.16 -8.31 4.74
CA SER A 26 -12.22 -9.08 3.50
C SER A 26 -11.34 -8.48 2.41
N ASN A 27 -11.20 -7.16 2.37
CA ASN A 27 -10.31 -6.51 1.41
C ASN A 27 -8.85 -6.86 1.71
N VAL A 28 -8.47 -6.80 2.99
CA VAL A 28 -7.12 -7.16 3.41
C VAL A 28 -6.81 -8.59 3.04
N LEU A 29 -7.75 -9.49 3.32
CA LEU A 29 -7.55 -10.90 3.06
C LEU A 29 -7.37 -11.18 1.57
N LEU A 30 -8.20 -10.56 0.73
CA LEU A 30 -8.11 -10.73 -0.71
C LEU A 30 -6.74 -10.28 -1.22
N LEU A 31 -6.30 -9.08 -0.85
CA LEU A 31 -5.02 -8.56 -1.30
C LEU A 31 -3.87 -9.39 -0.76
N LYS A 32 -3.98 -9.85 0.50
CA LYS A 32 -2.94 -10.68 1.08
C LYS A 32 -2.76 -11.97 0.30
N ILE A 33 -3.87 -12.61 -0.08
CA ILE A 33 -3.82 -13.85 -0.86
C ILE A 33 -3.20 -13.59 -2.23
N LEU A 34 -3.64 -12.52 -2.92
CA LEU A 34 -3.14 -12.21 -4.24
C LEU A 34 -1.63 -11.95 -4.22
N LEU A 35 -1.16 -11.17 -3.25
CA LEU A 35 0.25 -10.83 -3.17
C LEU A 35 1.10 -12.00 -2.69
N ALA A 36 0.59 -12.79 -1.76
CA ALA A 36 1.32 -13.97 -1.30
C ALA A 36 1.47 -14.99 -2.42
N ASN A 37 0.48 -15.11 -3.30
CA ASN A 37 0.59 -15.97 -4.48
C ASN A 37 1.68 -15.51 -5.42
N GLN A 38 2.01 -14.21 -5.40
CA GLN A 38 3.11 -13.67 -6.19
C GLN A 38 4.43 -13.66 -5.43
N LYS A 39 4.47 -14.30 -4.26
CA LYS A 39 5.69 -14.54 -3.47
C LYS A 39 6.17 -13.33 -2.68
N PHE A 40 5.38 -12.26 -2.57
CA PHE A 40 5.73 -11.13 -1.72
C PHE A 40 5.52 -11.45 -0.25
N GLN A 41 6.33 -10.85 0.61
CA GLN A 41 6.04 -10.82 2.02
C GLN A 41 4.94 -9.78 2.27
N VAL A 42 4.02 -10.07 3.19
CA VAL A 42 2.88 -9.20 3.43
C VAL A 42 2.74 -8.97 4.93
N CYS A 43 2.56 -7.71 5.31
CA CYS A 43 2.10 -7.37 6.66
C CYS A 43 0.87 -6.48 6.51
N THR A 44 0.09 -6.36 7.58
CA THR A 44 -1.21 -5.72 7.51
C THR A 44 -1.44 -4.78 8.67
N ALA A 45 -2.27 -3.76 8.44
CA ALA A 45 -2.77 -2.86 9.46
C ALA A 45 -4.20 -2.52 9.12
N ASN A 46 -5.00 -2.13 10.11
CA ASN A 46 -6.41 -1.88 9.89
C ASN A 46 -6.84 -0.44 10.22
N ASN A 47 -5.88 0.42 10.48
CA ASN A 47 -6.16 1.85 10.70
C ASN A 47 -4.88 2.65 10.51
N GLY A 48 -5.02 3.98 10.55
CA GLY A 48 -3.89 4.85 10.27
C GLY A 48 -2.80 4.79 11.33
N THR A 49 -3.18 4.72 12.59
CA THR A 49 -2.21 4.64 13.68
C THR A 49 -1.37 3.38 13.57
N THR A 50 -2.01 2.24 13.39
CA THR A 50 -1.30 0.97 13.24
C THR A 50 -0.46 0.96 11.97
N CYS A 51 -0.94 1.60 10.91
CA CYS A 51 -0.18 1.72 9.68
C CYS A 51 1.17 2.41 9.93
N ILE A 52 1.13 3.53 10.65
CA ILE A 52 2.35 4.27 10.94
C ILE A 52 3.31 3.42 11.78
N GLU A 53 2.78 2.76 12.79
CA GLU A 53 3.58 1.89 13.65
C GLU A 53 4.22 0.76 12.86
N MET A 54 3.44 0.10 12.01
CA MET A 54 3.94 -1.01 11.20
C MET A 54 4.97 -0.53 10.18
N ALA A 55 4.76 0.62 9.59
CA ALA A 55 5.71 1.15 8.62
C ALA A 55 7.06 1.43 9.26
N ARG A 56 7.04 1.97 10.48
CA ARG A 56 8.27 2.24 11.21
C ARG A 56 8.98 0.97 11.64
N LYS A 57 8.22 -0.05 12.00
CA LYS A 57 8.76 -1.31 12.52
C LYS A 57 9.24 -2.22 11.40
N GLU A 58 8.41 -2.39 10.38
CA GLU A 58 8.62 -3.40 9.35
C GLU A 58 9.38 -2.87 8.14
N HIS A 59 9.44 -1.54 7.96
CA HIS A 59 10.11 -0.90 6.82
C HIS A 59 9.69 -1.55 5.49
N PRO A 60 8.37 -1.56 5.18
CA PRO A 60 7.93 -2.19 3.94
C PRO A 60 8.48 -1.46 2.72
N ASP A 61 8.49 -2.15 1.61
CA ASP A 61 8.94 -1.59 0.34
C ASP A 61 7.82 -0.87 -0.39
N LEU A 62 6.57 -1.11 0.01
CA LEU A 62 5.40 -0.50 -0.59
C LEU A 62 4.27 -0.52 0.44
N ILE A 63 3.48 0.55 0.46
CA ILE A 63 2.28 0.61 1.31
C ILE A 63 1.06 0.75 0.41
N LEU A 64 0.11 -0.19 0.54
CA LEU A 64 -1.21 -0.10 -0.07
C LEU A 64 -2.14 0.45 1.00
N LEU A 65 -2.63 1.66 0.83
CA LEU A 65 -3.25 2.41 1.91
C LEU A 65 -4.65 2.85 1.52
N ASP A 66 -5.64 2.34 2.26
CA ASP A 66 -7.03 2.73 2.06
C ASP A 66 -7.22 4.20 2.45
N VAL A 67 -8.02 4.91 1.66
CA VAL A 67 -8.33 6.32 1.95
C VAL A 67 -9.34 6.45 3.08
N MET A 68 -10.38 5.60 3.07
CA MET A 68 -11.49 5.71 4.03
C MET A 68 -11.26 4.77 5.21
N MET A 69 -10.84 5.32 6.33
CA MET A 69 -10.59 4.55 7.55
C MET A 69 -11.14 5.29 8.77
N PRO A 70 -11.46 4.54 9.86
CA PRO A 70 -12.22 5.13 10.97
C PRO A 70 -11.46 6.12 11.85
N ASP A 71 -10.15 5.95 12.08
CA ASP A 71 -9.44 6.85 13.02
C ASP A 71 -9.02 8.14 12.33
N PHE A 72 -8.17 8.08 11.32
CA PHE A 72 -7.96 9.19 10.42
C PHE A 72 -7.68 8.60 9.04
N ASN A 73 -8.05 9.37 8.02
CA ASN A 73 -8.11 8.80 6.68
C ASN A 73 -6.72 8.57 6.11
N GLY A 74 -6.68 7.89 4.95
CA GLY A 74 -5.41 7.54 4.34
C GLY A 74 -4.60 8.75 3.90
N PHE A 75 -5.25 9.84 3.51
CA PHE A 75 -4.52 11.05 3.15
C PHE A 75 -3.74 11.60 4.33
N ASP A 76 -4.37 11.67 5.50
CA ASP A 76 -3.72 12.17 6.72
C ASP A 76 -2.60 11.21 7.13
N THR A 77 -2.84 9.91 7.01
CA THR A 77 -1.81 8.92 7.30
C THR A 77 -0.59 9.12 6.40
N ALA A 78 -0.84 9.35 5.12
CA ALA A 78 0.25 9.56 4.17
C ALA A 78 1.06 10.80 4.50
N VAL A 79 0.40 11.86 4.94
CA VAL A 79 1.11 13.08 5.35
C VAL A 79 2.10 12.76 6.47
N VAL A 80 1.67 12.01 7.48
CA VAL A 80 2.55 11.63 8.59
C VAL A 80 3.71 10.79 8.09
N LEU A 81 3.42 9.79 7.24
CA LEU A 81 4.46 8.90 6.72
C LEU A 81 5.50 9.67 5.90
N LYS A 82 5.07 10.65 5.12
CA LYS A 82 5.97 11.40 4.24
C LYS A 82 6.80 12.45 5.00
N LYS A 83 6.42 12.77 6.24
CA LYS A 83 7.19 13.69 7.08
C LYS A 83 8.18 12.97 7.99
N ASP A 84 8.09 11.66 8.10
CA ASP A 84 8.93 10.86 8.98
C ASP A 84 10.13 10.34 8.17
N ASP A 85 11.33 10.65 8.63
CA ASP A 85 12.55 10.26 7.91
C ASP A 85 12.64 8.76 7.70
N SER A 86 12.09 7.97 8.64
CA SER A 86 12.17 6.50 8.53
C SER A 86 11.20 5.91 7.51
N THR A 87 10.18 6.68 7.08
CA THR A 87 9.14 6.15 6.21
C THR A 87 8.92 6.98 4.94
N LYS A 88 9.52 8.17 4.85
CA LYS A 88 9.17 9.11 3.77
C LYS A 88 9.51 8.59 2.38
N GLU A 89 10.46 7.67 2.27
CA GLU A 89 10.85 7.13 0.96
C GLU A 89 10.01 5.95 0.51
N ILE A 90 9.14 5.42 1.38
CA ILE A 90 8.33 4.26 1.04
C ILE A 90 7.21 4.70 0.10
N PRO A 91 7.12 4.12 -1.11
CA PRO A 91 6.03 4.49 -2.03
C PRO A 91 4.68 4.08 -1.48
N ILE A 92 3.67 4.89 -1.76
CA ILE A 92 2.31 4.68 -1.30
C ILE A 92 1.39 4.61 -2.51
N ILE A 93 0.58 3.56 -2.57
CA ILE A 93 -0.51 3.43 -3.53
C ILE A 93 -1.80 3.47 -2.74
N PHE A 94 -2.66 4.45 -3.04
CA PHE A 94 -3.95 4.53 -2.36
C PHE A 94 -4.94 3.52 -2.92
N LEU A 95 -5.66 2.86 -2.01
CA LEU A 95 -6.77 1.97 -2.35
C LEU A 95 -8.04 2.76 -2.11
N THR A 96 -8.86 2.97 -3.13
CA THR A 96 -9.99 3.87 -2.95
C THR A 96 -11.14 3.58 -3.90
N ALA A 97 -12.36 3.78 -3.40
CA ALA A 97 -13.55 3.89 -4.24
C ALA A 97 -13.74 5.32 -4.74
N LEU A 98 -12.99 6.26 -4.19
CA LEU A 98 -13.06 7.67 -4.60
C LEU A 98 -12.35 7.83 -5.93
N ASN A 99 -13.03 8.45 -6.87
CA ASN A 99 -12.45 8.61 -8.21
C ASN A 99 -12.69 9.99 -8.79
N THR A 100 -13.03 10.98 -7.94
CA THR A 100 -13.18 12.33 -8.44
C THR A 100 -11.82 12.94 -8.73
N PRO A 101 -11.73 13.87 -9.68
CA PRO A 101 -10.46 14.54 -9.94
C PRO A 101 -9.86 15.20 -8.71
N GLN A 102 -10.70 15.78 -7.84
CA GLN A 102 -10.22 16.44 -6.63
C GLN A 102 -9.53 15.45 -5.70
N ASP A 103 -10.09 14.25 -5.55
CA ASP A 103 -9.51 13.24 -4.67
C ASP A 103 -8.19 12.74 -5.21
N LEU A 104 -8.09 12.54 -6.51
CA LEU A 104 -6.85 12.10 -7.14
C LEU A 104 -5.75 13.15 -6.97
N VAL A 105 -6.09 14.42 -7.18
CA VAL A 105 -5.13 15.51 -7.00
C VAL A 105 -4.65 15.54 -5.57
N ARG A 106 -5.57 15.44 -4.61
CA ARG A 106 -5.20 15.46 -3.19
C ARG A 106 -4.24 14.33 -2.85
N GLY A 107 -4.50 13.13 -3.38
CA GLY A 107 -3.63 11.99 -3.13
C GLY A 107 -2.22 12.22 -3.63
N PHE A 108 -2.08 12.72 -4.85
CA PHE A 108 -0.75 13.01 -5.38
C PHE A 108 -0.07 14.14 -4.63
N GLN A 109 -0.84 15.12 -4.15
CA GLN A 109 -0.26 16.22 -3.38
C GLN A 109 0.33 15.76 -2.05
N VAL A 110 -0.24 14.72 -1.43
CA VAL A 110 0.31 14.19 -0.18
C VAL A 110 1.38 13.15 -0.41
N GLY A 111 1.77 12.90 -1.65
CA GLY A 111 2.92 12.07 -1.96
C GLY A 111 2.64 10.66 -2.44
N ALA A 112 1.42 10.37 -2.86
CA ALA A 112 1.12 9.04 -3.41
C ALA A 112 1.83 8.82 -4.73
N SER A 113 2.24 7.58 -4.96
CA SER A 113 2.81 7.17 -6.24
C SER A 113 1.73 6.79 -7.23
N ASP A 114 0.59 6.29 -6.75
CA ASP A 114 -0.47 5.83 -7.63
C ASP A 114 -1.75 5.57 -6.84
N PHE A 115 -2.80 5.16 -7.54
CA PHE A 115 -4.10 4.78 -7.00
C PHE A 115 -4.51 3.43 -7.54
N LEU A 116 -5.23 2.68 -6.73
CA LEU A 116 -5.87 1.44 -7.15
C LEU A 116 -7.33 1.51 -6.76
N THR A 117 -8.22 1.41 -7.74
CA THR A 117 -9.64 1.63 -7.52
C THR A 117 -10.32 0.35 -7.06
N LYS A 118 -11.17 0.48 -6.03
CA LYS A 118 -12.03 -0.61 -5.57
C LYS A 118 -13.26 -0.71 -6.46
N PRO A 119 -13.85 -1.89 -6.63
CA PRO A 119 -13.37 -3.18 -6.15
C PRO A 119 -12.20 -3.70 -6.97
N TYR A 120 -11.44 -4.63 -6.40
CA TYR A 120 -10.26 -5.16 -7.07
C TYR A 120 -10.69 -6.28 -8.00
N ASN A 121 -11.01 -5.93 -9.21
CA ASN A 121 -11.36 -6.91 -10.23
C ASN A 121 -10.11 -7.36 -10.95
N LYS A 122 -10.06 -8.62 -11.22
CA LYS A 122 -8.93 -9.13 -11.97
C LYS A 122 -8.98 -8.84 -13.37
#